data_cddbba72397e46fd78c273bac96a834f
#
_entry.id   cddbba72397e46fd78c273bac96a834f
#
_cell.length_a   1.000
_cell.length_b   1.000
_cell.length_c   1.000
_cell.angle_alpha   90.00
_cell.angle_beta   90.00
_cell.angle_gamma   90.00
#
_symmetry.space_group_name_H-M   'P 1'
#
loop_
_entity.id
_entity.type
_entity.pdbx_description
1 polymer ?
#
loop_
_entity_poly.entity_id
_entity_poly.type
_entity_poly.pdbx_seq_one_letter_code
_entity_poly.pdbx_strand_id
1 'polypeptide(L)'
;MTQAVKHLEEYDTQTRYQATVVSSERISSEASSDEIRELVLEVDDPGTTFELLQSVGVLAPGSPEFGNEHHFRLYSVAGLPEPEKSGRPRIEIAVKRMTYIDPYSGEEYKGIASNYLCDLKAGDTVTMTGPYGIVFELPEERDANLIMIGSGTGIAPFRAFVKHIYRDVKDWEGKIWLFYGAKSGLEMFYMNEKRDDFAQYYDEETFQAFKALSPRPNWADPIAWDRAIAERGEELWNMLGDPKTYVYVAGMEKMRDELDGVFAVLAGSKEKWLRRKAELMAGGRWVELLY
;
A
#
# COMPACT_ATOMS: atom_id res chain seq x y z
N MET A 1 18.82 -3.43 -8.58
CA MET A 1 19.34 -4.10 -7.35
C MET A 1 18.18 -4.18 -6.40
N THR A 2 17.69 -5.37 -6.10
CA THR A 2 16.60 -5.59 -5.13
C THR A 2 17.10 -5.06 -3.79
N GLN A 3 16.53 -3.96 -3.28
CA GLN A 3 16.84 -3.51 -1.93
C GLN A 3 16.37 -4.61 -0.97
N ALA A 4 17.29 -5.13 -0.17
CA ALA A 4 16.94 -6.03 0.93
C ALA A 4 15.95 -5.30 1.84
N VAL A 5 14.89 -5.99 2.25
CA VAL A 5 13.93 -5.46 3.23
C VAL A 5 14.71 -5.11 4.49
N LYS A 6 14.85 -3.83 4.80
CA LYS A 6 15.49 -3.37 6.02
C LYS A 6 14.58 -3.63 7.22
N HIS A 7 15.16 -4.08 8.32
CA HIS A 7 14.45 -4.11 9.60
C HIS A 7 14.22 -2.69 10.12
N LEU A 8 13.17 -2.49 10.94
CA LEU A 8 12.81 -1.15 11.46
C LEU A 8 13.96 -0.48 12.23
N GLU A 9 14.82 -1.25 12.87
CA GLU A 9 15.98 -0.76 13.62
C GLU A 9 17.12 -0.24 12.72
N GLU A 10 17.09 -0.55 11.43
CA GLU A 10 18.13 -0.12 10.47
C GLU A 10 17.83 1.23 9.81
N TYR A 11 16.67 1.82 10.12
CA TYR A 11 16.31 3.14 9.61
C TYR A 11 16.88 4.25 10.50
N ASP A 12 17.40 5.32 9.88
CA ASP A 12 17.84 6.49 10.60
C ASP A 12 16.65 7.23 11.23
N THR A 13 16.61 7.27 12.54
CA THR A 13 15.60 8.00 13.30
C THR A 13 16.16 9.23 14.01
N GLN A 14 17.41 9.61 13.73
CA GLN A 14 18.06 10.77 14.35
C GLN A 14 17.71 12.07 13.63
N THR A 15 17.64 12.03 12.29
CA THR A 15 17.23 13.18 11.48
C THR A 15 15.72 13.33 11.53
N ARG A 16 15.25 14.24 12.38
CA ARG A 16 13.82 14.44 12.67
C ARG A 16 13.34 15.79 12.16
N TYR A 17 12.11 15.83 11.71
CA TYR A 17 11.39 17.06 11.37
C TYR A 17 9.95 17.00 11.88
N GLN A 18 9.30 18.15 11.94
CA GLN A 18 7.90 18.24 12.32
C GLN A 18 7.03 18.35 11.07
N ALA A 19 5.84 17.79 11.15
CA ALA A 19 4.80 18.04 10.17
C ALA A 19 3.50 18.40 10.87
N THR A 20 2.75 19.30 10.27
CA THR A 20 1.43 19.73 10.75
C THR A 20 0.35 18.94 10.00
N VAL A 21 -0.61 18.40 10.72
CA VAL A 21 -1.79 17.74 10.14
C VAL A 21 -2.67 18.81 9.50
N VAL A 22 -2.80 18.76 8.17
CA VAL A 22 -3.69 19.64 7.40
C VAL A 22 -5.11 19.10 7.45
N SER A 23 -5.27 17.79 7.23
CA SER A 23 -6.54 17.08 7.34
C SER A 23 -6.34 15.65 7.81
N SER A 24 -7.37 15.09 8.45
CA SER A 24 -7.45 13.69 8.86
C SER A 24 -8.87 13.21 8.57
N GLU A 25 -9.05 12.50 7.46
CA GLU A 25 -10.36 12.07 6.98
C GLU A 25 -10.49 10.55 7.03
N ARG A 26 -11.61 10.06 7.54
CA ARG A 26 -11.94 8.64 7.41
C ARG A 26 -12.32 8.33 5.97
N ILE A 27 -11.61 7.41 5.32
CA ILE A 27 -11.81 6.98 3.93
C ILE A 27 -12.42 5.58 3.80
N SER A 28 -12.53 4.83 4.89
CA SER A 28 -13.34 3.61 4.95
C SER A 28 -14.81 3.95 5.16
N SER A 29 -15.71 3.06 4.70
CA SER A 29 -17.14 3.16 4.97
C SER A 29 -17.41 3.28 6.46
N GLU A 30 -18.42 4.08 6.84
CA GLU A 30 -18.87 4.18 8.25
C GLU A 30 -19.46 2.85 8.74
N ALA A 31 -19.97 2.02 7.84
CA ALA A 31 -20.49 0.69 8.13
C ALA A 31 -19.37 -0.37 8.29
N SER A 32 -18.13 -0.04 7.94
CA SER A 32 -16.98 -0.92 8.15
C SER A 32 -16.53 -0.91 9.61
N SER A 33 -16.20 -2.08 10.16
CA SER A 33 -15.51 -2.19 11.45
C SER A 33 -14.09 -1.62 11.41
N ASP A 34 -13.49 -1.57 10.23
CA ASP A 34 -12.14 -1.03 10.01
C ASP A 34 -12.20 0.48 9.81
N GLU A 35 -11.56 1.22 10.69
CA GLU A 35 -11.33 2.65 10.48
C GLU A 35 -10.02 2.85 9.74
N ILE A 36 -10.12 3.43 8.54
CA ILE A 36 -8.96 3.84 7.75
C ILE A 36 -9.07 5.33 7.49
N ARG A 37 -8.00 6.05 7.78
CA ARG A 37 -7.92 7.49 7.59
C ARG A 37 -6.84 7.84 6.59
N GLU A 38 -7.10 8.88 5.81
CA GLU A 38 -6.09 9.58 5.04
C GLU A 38 -5.68 10.84 5.81
N LEU A 39 -4.39 10.98 6.06
CA LEU A 39 -3.82 12.17 6.66
C LEU A 39 -3.05 12.94 5.61
N VAL A 40 -3.34 14.24 5.48
CA VAL A 40 -2.51 15.18 4.74
C VAL A 40 -1.61 15.89 5.73
N LEU A 41 -0.31 15.80 5.52
CA LEU A 41 0.72 16.33 6.41
C LEU A 41 1.52 17.41 5.66
N GLU A 42 1.60 18.61 6.22
CA GLU A 42 2.47 19.69 5.73
C GLU A 42 3.76 19.68 6.53
N VAL A 43 4.87 19.43 5.84
CA VAL A 43 6.20 19.31 6.47
C VAL A 43 6.78 20.70 6.73
N ASP A 44 7.25 20.94 7.95
CA ASP A 44 7.73 22.26 8.38
C ASP A 44 9.08 22.66 7.75
N ASP A 45 9.81 21.71 7.18
CA ASP A 45 11.06 21.96 6.47
C ASP A 45 10.83 22.11 4.96
N PRO A 46 10.89 23.32 4.41
CA PRO A 46 10.69 23.56 2.97
C PRO A 46 11.84 23.01 2.10
N GLY A 47 12.96 22.62 2.69
CA GLY A 47 14.09 21.99 1.99
C GLY A 47 13.91 20.50 1.75
N THR A 48 12.98 19.86 2.45
CA THR A 48 12.69 18.45 2.28
C THR A 48 11.87 18.21 1.01
N THR A 49 12.30 17.28 0.18
CA THR A 49 11.58 16.88 -1.04
C THR A 49 11.09 15.45 -0.90
N PHE A 50 9.90 15.18 -1.43
CA PHE A 50 9.30 13.87 -1.42
C PHE A 50 8.98 13.40 -2.84
N GLU A 51 9.11 12.11 -3.05
CA GLU A 51 8.69 11.45 -4.28
C GLU A 51 7.57 10.44 -3.93
N LEU A 52 6.70 10.18 -4.88
CA LEU A 52 5.69 9.13 -4.73
C LEU A 52 6.37 7.80 -4.40
N LEU A 53 5.69 6.99 -3.59
CA LEU A 53 6.14 5.64 -3.21
C LEU A 53 7.39 5.58 -2.30
N GLN A 54 7.94 6.72 -1.90
CA GLN A 54 8.84 6.75 -0.76
C GLN A 54 8.10 6.39 0.52
N SER A 55 8.85 6.01 1.54
CA SER A 55 8.32 5.83 2.89
C SER A 55 8.77 6.97 3.80
N VAL A 56 7.91 7.34 4.73
CA VAL A 56 8.23 8.25 5.84
C VAL A 56 8.12 7.51 7.16
N GLY A 57 8.97 7.85 8.09
CA GLY A 57 8.89 7.34 9.45
C GLY A 57 8.06 8.26 10.33
N VAL A 58 7.24 7.68 11.18
CA VAL A 58 6.51 8.38 12.24
C VAL A 58 7.04 7.93 13.58
N LEU A 59 7.39 8.90 14.44
CA LEU A 59 7.79 8.69 15.82
C LEU A 59 6.59 9.02 16.73
N ALA A 60 5.71 8.04 16.92
CA ALA A 60 4.61 8.18 17.87
C ALA A 60 5.17 8.18 19.32
N PRO A 61 4.50 8.85 20.27
CA PRO A 61 4.88 8.77 21.67
C PRO A 61 4.96 7.30 22.12
N GLY A 62 6.05 6.94 22.73
CA GLY A 62 6.27 5.60 23.28
C GLY A 62 5.70 5.46 24.68
N SER A 63 6.04 4.37 25.34
CA SER A 63 5.74 4.15 26.75
C SER A 63 7.04 4.26 27.56
N PRO A 64 7.29 5.39 28.24
CA PRO A 64 8.50 5.59 29.02
C PRO A 64 8.70 4.54 30.14
N GLU A 65 7.59 3.98 30.65
CA GLU A 65 7.60 2.92 31.65
C GLU A 65 8.30 1.65 31.16
N PHE A 66 8.33 1.43 29.83
CA PHE A 66 9.03 0.31 29.18
C PHE A 66 10.37 0.73 28.53
N GLY A 67 10.87 1.93 28.82
CA GLY A 67 12.15 2.44 28.31
C GLY A 67 12.11 2.89 26.85
N ASN A 68 10.94 2.99 26.24
CA ASN A 68 10.76 3.43 24.85
C ASN A 68 10.17 4.85 24.82
N GLU A 69 10.99 5.84 24.47
CA GLU A 69 10.53 7.22 24.30
C GLU A 69 9.63 7.39 23.08
N HIS A 70 9.90 6.62 22.02
CA HIS A 70 9.20 6.69 20.75
C HIS A 70 8.88 5.30 20.20
N HIS A 71 7.75 5.21 19.53
CA HIS A 71 7.36 4.03 18.76
C HIS A 71 7.45 4.37 17.26
N PHE A 72 8.44 3.81 16.58
CA PHE A 72 8.72 4.07 15.17
C PHE A 72 7.91 3.14 14.25
N ARG A 73 7.29 3.72 13.21
CA ARG A 73 6.64 2.97 12.12
C ARG A 73 6.81 3.72 10.79
N LEU A 74 6.84 2.94 9.72
CA LEU A 74 6.92 3.43 8.35
C LEU A 74 5.53 3.52 7.72
N TYR A 75 5.33 4.56 6.93
CA TYR A 75 4.14 4.77 6.11
C TYR A 75 4.55 5.18 4.70
N SER A 76 3.91 4.56 3.70
CA SER A 76 4.14 4.93 2.30
C SER A 76 3.53 6.29 1.98
N VAL A 77 4.24 7.11 1.22
CA VAL A 77 3.72 8.34 0.64
C VAL A 77 2.69 7.95 -0.43
N ALA A 78 1.43 8.12 -0.08
CA ALA A 78 0.27 7.74 -0.90
C ALA A 78 -0.19 8.84 -1.86
N GLY A 79 0.36 10.04 -1.73
CA GLY A 79 0.08 11.17 -2.58
C GLY A 79 0.97 12.36 -2.26
N LEU A 80 1.09 13.26 -3.23
CA LEU A 80 1.82 14.53 -3.12
C LEU A 80 0.86 15.66 -3.51
N PRO A 81 0.06 16.18 -2.55
CA PRO A 81 -0.77 17.35 -2.78
C PRO A 81 0.08 18.57 -3.14
N GLU A 82 -0.47 19.42 -4.01
CA GLU A 82 0.19 20.69 -4.33
C GLU A 82 0.44 21.49 -3.04
N PRO A 83 1.65 22.06 -2.88
CA PRO A 83 1.94 22.91 -1.75
C PRO A 83 1.08 24.19 -1.84
N GLU A 84 0.60 24.66 -0.69
CA GLU A 84 -0.08 25.95 -0.65
C GLU A 84 0.90 27.14 -0.77
N LYS A 85 0.39 28.35 -0.47
CA LYS A 85 1.18 29.59 -0.53
C LYS A 85 2.44 29.58 0.37
N SER A 86 2.47 28.70 1.36
CA SER A 86 3.64 28.51 2.24
C SER A 86 4.87 27.95 1.49
N GLY A 87 4.65 27.26 0.36
CA GLY A 87 5.69 26.51 -0.36
C GLY A 87 6.19 25.29 0.38
N ARG A 88 5.60 24.94 1.53
CA ARG A 88 5.98 23.75 2.32
C ARG A 88 5.49 22.48 1.63
N PRO A 89 6.29 21.42 1.57
CA PRO A 89 5.88 20.19 0.95
C PRO A 89 4.74 19.52 1.73
N ARG A 90 3.83 18.86 1.01
CA ARG A 90 2.73 18.08 1.57
C ARG A 90 2.80 16.65 1.11
N ILE A 91 2.44 15.74 1.99
CA ILE A 91 2.33 14.32 1.71
C ILE A 91 0.99 13.79 2.20
N GLU A 92 0.49 12.75 1.53
CA GLU A 92 -0.64 11.94 1.99
C GLU A 92 -0.14 10.59 2.49
N ILE A 93 -0.66 10.13 3.63
CA ILE A 93 -0.48 8.78 4.13
C ILE A 93 -1.84 8.16 4.48
N ALA A 94 -1.98 6.85 4.23
CA ALA A 94 -3.16 6.09 4.63
C ALA A 94 -2.86 5.25 5.87
N VAL A 95 -3.69 5.37 6.90
CA VAL A 95 -3.48 4.73 8.20
C VAL A 95 -4.73 3.93 8.58
N LYS A 96 -4.57 2.63 8.78
CA LYS A 96 -5.60 1.78 9.39
C LYS A 96 -5.43 1.81 10.91
N ARG A 97 -6.49 2.12 11.66
CA ARG A 97 -6.52 1.99 13.11
C ARG A 97 -6.44 0.51 13.48
N MET A 98 -5.33 0.12 14.08
CA MET A 98 -5.07 -1.27 14.43
C MET A 98 -5.41 -1.55 15.89
N THR A 99 -6.08 -2.68 16.10
CA THR A 99 -6.21 -3.35 17.39
C THR A 99 -5.79 -4.81 17.22
N TYR A 100 -5.34 -5.43 18.28
CA TYR A 100 -5.09 -6.87 18.30
C TYR A 100 -5.59 -7.46 19.61
N ILE A 101 -6.02 -8.71 19.53
CA ILE A 101 -6.46 -9.46 20.70
C ILE A 101 -5.30 -10.37 21.11
N ASP A 102 -4.86 -10.24 22.36
CA ASP A 102 -3.84 -11.13 22.91
C ASP A 102 -4.39 -12.56 22.99
N PRO A 103 -3.70 -13.54 22.36
CA PRO A 103 -4.21 -14.91 22.29
C PRO A 103 -4.24 -15.65 23.63
N TYR A 104 -3.56 -15.14 24.64
CA TYR A 104 -3.49 -15.78 25.96
C TYR A 104 -4.49 -15.16 26.95
N SER A 105 -4.58 -13.81 26.99
CA SER A 105 -5.49 -13.12 27.91
C SER A 105 -6.87 -12.86 27.33
N GLY A 106 -7.00 -12.81 26.00
CA GLY A 106 -8.20 -12.38 25.30
C GLY A 106 -8.42 -10.86 25.37
N GLU A 107 -7.48 -10.11 25.91
CA GLU A 107 -7.57 -8.65 26.01
C GLU A 107 -7.27 -7.98 24.68
N GLU A 108 -8.00 -6.89 24.41
CA GLU A 108 -7.79 -6.08 23.21
C GLU A 108 -6.77 -4.96 23.48
N TYR A 109 -5.76 -4.91 22.66
CA TYR A 109 -4.72 -3.88 22.70
C TYR A 109 -4.75 -3.00 21.45
N LYS A 110 -4.53 -1.70 21.65
CA LYS A 110 -4.45 -0.71 20.57
C LYS A 110 -3.02 -0.63 20.03
N GLY A 111 -2.89 -0.66 18.71
CA GLY A 111 -1.61 -0.38 18.05
C GLY A 111 -1.18 1.06 18.32
N ILE A 112 0.04 1.26 18.82
CA ILE A 112 0.51 2.57 19.32
C ILE A 112 0.48 3.64 18.21
N ALA A 113 1.27 3.45 17.15
CA ALA A 113 1.41 4.47 16.10
C ALA A 113 0.12 4.69 15.31
N SER A 114 -0.62 3.62 14.99
CA SER A 114 -1.84 3.75 14.20
C SER A 114 -2.96 4.46 14.94
N ASN A 115 -3.14 4.18 16.24
CA ASN A 115 -4.13 4.89 17.04
C ASN A 115 -3.71 6.34 17.29
N TYR A 116 -2.43 6.59 17.59
CA TYR A 116 -1.90 7.94 17.69
C TYR A 116 -2.23 8.77 16.45
N LEU A 117 -1.87 8.29 15.25
CA LEU A 117 -2.13 9.00 14.00
C LEU A 117 -3.64 9.18 13.70
N CYS A 118 -4.46 8.16 13.96
CA CYS A 118 -5.90 8.25 13.73
C CYS A 118 -6.61 9.22 14.71
N ASP A 119 -6.03 9.52 15.85
CA ASP A 119 -6.58 10.47 16.83
C ASP A 119 -6.18 11.93 16.53
N LEU A 120 -5.18 12.15 15.66
CA LEU A 120 -4.73 13.50 15.27
C LEU A 120 -5.82 14.25 14.49
N LYS A 121 -5.84 15.56 14.72
CA LYS A 121 -6.76 16.52 14.09
C LYS A 121 -5.98 17.59 13.34
N ALA A 122 -6.64 18.30 12.46
CA ALA A 122 -6.05 19.44 11.78
C ALA A 122 -5.46 20.44 12.79
N GLY A 123 -4.21 20.83 12.57
CA GLY A 123 -3.42 21.68 13.45
C GLY A 123 -2.52 20.94 14.44
N ASP A 124 -2.72 19.64 14.66
CA ASP A 124 -1.81 18.84 15.48
C ASP A 124 -0.48 18.63 14.75
N THR A 125 0.58 18.37 15.51
CA THR A 125 1.91 18.12 14.99
C THR A 125 2.34 16.68 15.18
N VAL A 126 3.13 16.16 14.24
CA VAL A 126 3.72 14.82 14.29
C VAL A 126 5.21 14.86 13.99
N THR A 127 5.99 14.14 14.78
CA THR A 127 7.44 14.01 14.56
C THR A 127 7.69 12.91 13.52
N MET A 128 8.44 13.25 12.49
CA MET A 128 8.72 12.39 11.35
C MET A 128 10.20 12.26 11.07
N THR A 129 10.54 11.27 10.27
CA THR A 129 11.90 11.00 9.77
C THR A 129 11.83 10.56 8.29
N GLY A 130 12.95 10.53 7.60
CA GLY A 130 13.01 10.21 6.17
C GLY A 130 13.01 11.48 5.31
N PRO A 131 12.61 11.43 4.02
CA PRO A 131 12.06 10.26 3.33
C PRO A 131 13.05 9.11 3.17
N TYR A 132 12.52 7.91 3.05
CA TYR A 132 13.30 6.69 2.77
C TYR A 132 12.97 6.18 1.37
N GLY A 133 13.86 5.41 0.78
CA GLY A 133 13.87 4.99 -0.61
C GLY A 133 12.53 4.56 -1.23
N ILE A 134 12.49 4.50 -2.53
CA ILE A 134 11.33 4.06 -3.32
C ILE A 134 11.34 2.54 -3.38
N VAL A 135 10.22 1.90 -3.02
CA VAL A 135 10.08 0.43 -3.09
C VAL A 135 9.63 -0.01 -4.48
N PHE A 136 8.65 0.70 -5.05
CA PHE A 136 8.12 0.41 -6.38
C PHE A 136 8.62 1.45 -7.38
N GLU A 137 9.36 1.03 -8.38
CA GLU A 137 9.84 1.88 -9.46
C GLU A 137 8.93 1.72 -10.68
N LEU A 138 8.53 2.83 -11.32
CA LEU A 138 7.82 2.79 -12.58
C LEU A 138 8.80 2.44 -13.70
N PRO A 139 8.50 1.43 -14.56
CA PRO A 139 9.31 1.16 -15.74
C PRO A 139 9.40 2.37 -16.66
N GLU A 140 10.54 2.51 -17.33
CA GLU A 140 10.74 3.58 -18.32
C GLU A 140 9.94 3.32 -19.61
N GLU A 141 9.70 2.05 -19.93
CA GLU A 141 8.98 1.62 -21.12
C GLU A 141 7.47 1.85 -20.97
N ARG A 142 6.89 2.65 -21.84
CA ARG A 142 5.45 2.99 -21.84
C ARG A 142 4.54 1.81 -22.20
N ASP A 143 5.05 0.81 -22.87
CA ASP A 143 4.36 -0.42 -23.23
C ASP A 143 4.54 -1.56 -22.21
N ALA A 144 5.12 -1.26 -21.03
CA ALA A 144 5.25 -2.23 -19.96
C ALA A 144 3.90 -2.55 -19.33
N ASN A 145 3.68 -3.84 -19.02
CA ASN A 145 2.50 -4.28 -18.29
C ASN A 145 2.74 -4.20 -16.77
N LEU A 146 1.77 -3.69 -16.05
CA LEU A 146 1.80 -3.57 -14.60
C LEU A 146 0.71 -4.43 -13.97
N ILE A 147 1.09 -5.36 -13.12
CA ILE A 147 0.19 -6.17 -12.31
C ILE A 147 0.38 -5.73 -10.86
N MET A 148 -0.65 -5.11 -10.29
CA MET A 148 -0.66 -4.63 -8.90
C MET A 148 -1.60 -5.51 -8.09
N ILE A 149 -1.13 -6.10 -7.00
CA ILE A 149 -1.92 -6.97 -6.11
C ILE A 149 -1.85 -6.40 -4.71
N GLY A 150 -2.97 -5.86 -4.22
CA GLY A 150 -2.99 -5.14 -2.95
C GLY A 150 -4.13 -5.52 -2.03
N SER A 151 -3.89 -5.41 -0.72
CA SER A 151 -4.93 -5.49 0.30
C SER A 151 -4.71 -4.47 1.41
N GLY A 152 -5.81 -4.07 2.05
CA GLY A 152 -5.73 -3.10 3.14
C GLY A 152 -5.00 -1.82 2.70
N THR A 153 -4.17 -1.25 3.57
CA THR A 153 -3.42 0.00 3.27
C THR A 153 -2.41 -0.15 2.14
N GLY A 154 -2.07 -1.37 1.71
CA GLY A 154 -1.24 -1.62 0.52
C GLY A 154 -1.83 -1.10 -0.80
N ILE A 155 -3.13 -0.73 -0.83
CA ILE A 155 -3.73 -0.10 -2.02
C ILE A 155 -3.29 1.35 -2.20
N ALA A 156 -2.88 2.05 -1.14
CA ALA A 156 -2.56 3.47 -1.20
C ALA A 156 -1.41 3.81 -2.17
N PRO A 157 -0.26 3.10 -2.18
CA PRO A 157 0.77 3.29 -3.17
C PRO A 157 0.28 3.00 -4.60
N PHE A 158 -0.60 2.02 -4.80
CA PHE A 158 -1.13 1.71 -6.14
C PHE A 158 -2.09 2.79 -6.65
N ARG A 159 -2.90 3.38 -5.76
CA ARG A 159 -3.69 4.56 -6.11
C ARG A 159 -2.80 5.71 -6.60
N ALA A 160 -1.73 6.00 -5.86
CA ALA A 160 -0.77 7.03 -6.24
C ALA A 160 -0.11 6.72 -7.59
N PHE A 161 0.23 5.46 -7.81
CA PHE A 161 0.86 4.97 -9.03
C PHE A 161 -0.04 5.14 -10.26
N VAL A 162 -1.27 4.66 -10.17
CA VAL A 162 -2.28 4.80 -11.25
C VAL A 162 -2.54 6.28 -11.55
N LYS A 163 -2.73 7.10 -10.52
CA LYS A 163 -2.91 8.55 -10.66
C LYS A 163 -1.72 9.20 -11.39
N HIS A 164 -0.50 8.85 -11.02
CA HIS A 164 0.70 9.36 -11.64
C HIS A 164 0.80 8.96 -13.11
N ILE A 165 0.53 7.70 -13.43
CA ILE A 165 0.57 7.20 -14.82
C ILE A 165 -0.37 8.00 -15.72
N TYR A 166 -1.64 8.13 -15.36
CA TYR A 166 -2.63 8.77 -16.23
C TYR A 166 -2.59 10.29 -16.22
N ARG A 167 -2.17 10.92 -15.11
CA ARG A 167 -2.12 12.39 -15.01
C ARG A 167 -0.80 12.96 -15.51
N ASP A 168 0.31 12.38 -15.10
CA ASP A 168 1.63 12.99 -15.24
C ASP A 168 2.45 12.35 -16.37
N VAL A 169 2.46 10.99 -16.41
CA VAL A 169 3.19 10.20 -17.40
C VAL A 169 2.49 10.25 -18.76
N LYS A 170 1.20 10.00 -18.80
CA LYS A 170 0.32 9.94 -19.99
C LYS A 170 0.80 8.93 -21.05
N ASP A 171 -0.04 8.68 -22.05
CA ASP A 171 0.29 7.83 -23.20
C ASP A 171 0.88 6.46 -22.80
N TRP A 172 0.35 5.86 -21.72
CA TRP A 172 0.71 4.52 -21.31
C TRP A 172 0.00 3.49 -22.19
N GLU A 173 0.77 2.61 -22.83
CA GLU A 173 0.26 1.64 -23.81
C GLU A 173 0.13 0.23 -23.23
N GLY A 174 0.90 -0.09 -22.17
CA GLY A 174 0.86 -1.39 -21.51
C GLY A 174 -0.37 -1.58 -20.65
N LYS A 175 -0.72 -2.83 -20.34
CA LYS A 175 -1.86 -3.14 -19.45
C LYS A 175 -1.53 -2.81 -18.00
N ILE A 176 -2.50 -2.21 -17.31
CA ILE A 176 -2.44 -1.91 -15.88
C ILE A 176 -3.55 -2.68 -15.19
N TRP A 177 -3.21 -3.78 -14.54
CA TRP A 177 -4.13 -4.65 -13.84
C TRP A 177 -4.00 -4.51 -12.33
N LEU A 178 -5.08 -4.13 -11.68
CA LEU A 178 -5.16 -3.99 -10.23
C LEU A 178 -6.04 -5.10 -9.64
N PHE A 179 -5.45 -6.00 -8.87
CA PHE A 179 -6.17 -6.96 -8.03
C PHE A 179 -6.26 -6.40 -6.61
N TYR A 180 -7.46 -6.06 -6.18
CA TYR A 180 -7.69 -5.51 -4.85
C TYR A 180 -8.46 -6.49 -3.97
N GLY A 181 -7.79 -6.96 -2.90
CA GLY A 181 -8.32 -7.90 -1.94
C GLY A 181 -8.83 -7.24 -0.66
N ALA A 182 -10.06 -7.60 -0.28
CA ALA A 182 -10.67 -7.20 0.97
C ALA A 182 -11.62 -8.28 1.47
N LYS A 183 -11.97 -8.26 2.77
CA LYS A 183 -13.00 -9.17 3.30
C LYS A 183 -14.38 -8.83 2.72
N SER A 184 -14.68 -7.54 2.60
CA SER A 184 -15.96 -7.07 2.05
C SER A 184 -15.74 -5.78 1.24
N GLY A 185 -16.76 -5.39 0.46
CA GLY A 185 -16.75 -4.13 -0.26
C GLY A 185 -16.64 -2.89 0.64
N LEU A 186 -17.09 -2.99 1.89
CA LEU A 186 -17.01 -1.89 2.88
C LEU A 186 -15.55 -1.57 3.29
N GLU A 187 -14.64 -2.52 3.14
CA GLU A 187 -13.22 -2.38 3.47
C GLU A 187 -12.37 -1.93 2.27
N MET A 188 -12.97 -1.76 1.09
CA MET A 188 -12.28 -1.33 -0.12
C MET A 188 -12.19 0.20 -0.20
N PHE A 189 -11.37 0.82 0.65
CA PHE A 189 -11.17 2.27 0.56
C PHE A 189 -10.53 2.67 -0.78
N TYR A 190 -10.81 3.89 -1.24
CA TYR A 190 -10.58 4.38 -2.60
C TYR A 190 -11.39 3.65 -3.71
N MET A 191 -12.22 2.64 -3.35
CA MET A 191 -13.13 1.92 -4.24
C MET A 191 -14.45 1.59 -3.54
N ASN A 192 -14.93 2.46 -2.66
CA ASN A 192 -16.18 2.33 -1.91
C ASN A 192 -17.14 3.50 -2.20
N GLU A 193 -18.33 3.44 -1.60
CA GLU A 193 -19.39 4.45 -1.78
C GLU A 193 -19.01 5.84 -1.26
N LYS A 194 -18.06 5.93 -0.34
CA LYS A 194 -17.58 7.20 0.22
C LYS A 194 -16.56 7.87 -0.69
N ARG A 195 -15.70 7.06 -1.29
CA ARG A 195 -14.63 7.54 -2.16
C ARG A 195 -14.20 6.46 -3.15
N ASP A 196 -14.37 6.75 -4.44
CA ASP A 196 -13.91 5.89 -5.53
C ASP A 196 -12.94 6.67 -6.42
N ASP A 197 -11.66 6.65 -6.03
CA ASP A 197 -10.59 7.34 -6.75
C ASP A 197 -10.20 6.62 -8.04
N PHE A 198 -10.56 5.33 -8.19
CA PHE A 198 -10.28 4.55 -9.38
C PHE A 198 -11.35 4.68 -10.46
N ALA A 199 -12.56 5.15 -10.11
CA ALA A 199 -13.69 5.25 -11.05
C ALA A 199 -13.34 6.05 -12.32
N GLN A 200 -12.51 7.08 -12.17
CA GLN A 200 -12.10 7.95 -13.28
C GLN A 200 -11.21 7.25 -14.32
N TYR A 201 -10.69 6.06 -14.03
CA TYR A 201 -9.79 5.29 -14.91
C TYR A 201 -10.47 4.07 -15.52
N TYR A 202 -11.74 3.76 -15.20
CA TYR A 202 -12.41 2.55 -15.72
C TYR A 202 -12.70 2.63 -17.22
N ASP A 203 -12.72 3.83 -17.80
CA ASP A 203 -12.88 4.04 -19.23
C ASP A 203 -11.54 4.00 -20.00
N GLU A 204 -10.41 3.90 -19.29
CA GLU A 204 -9.09 3.77 -19.92
C GLU A 204 -8.91 2.35 -20.45
N GLU A 205 -8.55 2.22 -21.73
CA GLU A 205 -8.38 0.91 -22.39
C GLU A 205 -7.30 0.04 -21.74
N THR A 206 -6.31 0.67 -21.12
CA THR A 206 -5.19 0.00 -20.47
C THR A 206 -5.45 -0.41 -19.03
N PHE A 207 -6.45 0.17 -18.34
CA PHE A 207 -6.70 -0.06 -16.92
C PHE A 207 -7.84 -1.07 -16.68
N GLN A 208 -7.58 -2.05 -15.82
CA GLN A 208 -8.61 -2.95 -15.30
C GLN A 208 -8.41 -3.20 -13.80
N ALA A 209 -9.49 -3.15 -13.04
CA ALA A 209 -9.49 -3.47 -11.61
C ALA A 209 -10.37 -4.69 -11.31
N PHE A 210 -9.82 -5.63 -10.54
CA PHE A 210 -10.44 -6.89 -10.14
C PHE A 210 -10.59 -6.95 -8.63
N LYS A 211 -11.81 -7.20 -8.14
CA LYS A 211 -12.10 -7.29 -6.70
C LYS A 211 -11.99 -8.74 -6.24
N ALA A 212 -11.11 -9.01 -5.29
CA ALA A 212 -10.99 -10.27 -4.60
C ALA A 212 -11.66 -10.16 -3.22
N LEU A 213 -12.91 -10.58 -3.10
CA LEU A 213 -13.67 -10.48 -1.84
C LEU A 213 -13.78 -11.85 -1.18
N SER A 214 -13.79 -11.86 0.17
CA SER A 214 -14.09 -13.05 0.94
C SER A 214 -15.51 -13.52 0.64
N PRO A 215 -15.74 -14.81 0.37
CA PRO A 215 -17.08 -15.31 0.06
C PRO A 215 -18.09 -15.11 1.21
N ARG A 216 -17.59 -15.15 2.44
CA ARG A 216 -18.38 -14.97 3.67
C ARG A 216 -17.62 -14.07 4.63
N PRO A 217 -17.74 -12.72 4.50
CA PRO A 217 -16.89 -11.76 5.23
C PRO A 217 -17.05 -11.83 6.77
N ASN A 218 -18.18 -12.30 7.26
CA ASN A 218 -18.45 -12.48 8.71
C ASN A 218 -17.91 -13.80 9.27
N TRP A 219 -17.30 -14.63 8.44
CA TRP A 219 -16.64 -15.88 8.80
C TRP A 219 -15.15 -15.71 8.62
N ALA A 220 -14.36 -16.65 9.12
CA ALA A 220 -12.90 -16.62 8.95
C ALA A 220 -12.43 -17.02 7.54
N ASP A 221 -13.27 -16.84 6.52
CA ASP A 221 -12.92 -17.17 5.15
C ASP A 221 -11.83 -16.22 4.65
N PRO A 222 -10.84 -16.74 3.92
CA PRO A 222 -9.79 -15.91 3.33
C PRO A 222 -10.32 -15.02 2.19
N ILE A 223 -9.52 -14.06 1.79
CA ILE A 223 -9.75 -13.29 0.56
C ILE A 223 -9.69 -14.28 -0.63
N ALA A 224 -10.67 -14.22 -1.54
CA ALA A 224 -10.76 -15.15 -2.68
C ALA A 224 -9.82 -14.73 -3.83
N TRP A 225 -8.52 -14.71 -3.56
CA TRP A 225 -7.49 -14.48 -4.58
C TRP A 225 -7.55 -15.50 -5.70
N ASP A 226 -7.79 -16.77 -5.35
CA ASP A 226 -7.92 -17.89 -6.27
C ASP A 226 -8.97 -17.61 -7.34
N ARG A 227 -10.15 -17.14 -6.94
CA ARG A 227 -11.23 -16.82 -7.86
C ARG A 227 -10.89 -15.63 -8.76
N ALA A 228 -10.46 -14.51 -8.18
CA ALA A 228 -10.16 -13.29 -8.94
C ALA A 228 -9.02 -13.49 -9.95
N ILE A 229 -8.01 -14.27 -9.59
CA ILE A 229 -6.87 -14.60 -10.45
C ILE A 229 -7.27 -15.65 -11.50
N ALA A 230 -8.03 -16.67 -11.12
CA ALA A 230 -8.44 -17.72 -12.06
C ALA A 230 -9.35 -17.20 -13.18
N GLU A 231 -10.21 -16.21 -12.93
CA GLU A 231 -11.07 -15.58 -13.94
C GLU A 231 -10.28 -14.99 -15.13
N ARG A 232 -8.99 -14.65 -14.92
CA ARG A 232 -8.07 -14.13 -15.93
C ARG A 232 -6.81 -14.97 -16.08
N GLY A 233 -6.86 -16.21 -15.62
CA GLY A 233 -5.67 -17.05 -15.41
C GLY A 233 -4.81 -17.23 -16.66
N GLU A 234 -5.37 -17.51 -17.82
CA GLU A 234 -4.62 -17.71 -19.05
C GLU A 234 -3.90 -16.42 -19.47
N GLU A 235 -4.62 -15.30 -19.49
CA GLU A 235 -4.06 -14.01 -19.89
C GLU A 235 -2.99 -13.54 -18.88
N LEU A 236 -3.27 -13.69 -17.58
CA LEU A 236 -2.32 -13.34 -16.52
C LEU A 236 -1.04 -14.18 -16.60
N TRP A 237 -1.17 -15.50 -16.87
CA TRP A 237 0.00 -16.38 -17.01
C TRP A 237 0.84 -16.01 -18.23
N ASN A 238 0.20 -15.62 -19.33
CA ASN A 238 0.87 -15.14 -20.52
C ASN A 238 1.61 -13.80 -20.25
N MET A 239 0.95 -12.87 -19.54
CA MET A 239 1.59 -11.61 -19.11
C MET A 239 2.82 -11.87 -18.23
N LEU A 240 2.75 -12.79 -17.27
CA LEU A 240 3.90 -13.14 -16.44
C LEU A 240 5.09 -13.71 -17.23
N GLY A 241 4.84 -14.19 -18.45
CA GLY A 241 5.87 -14.64 -19.39
C GLY A 241 6.52 -13.53 -20.21
N ASP A 242 5.90 -12.37 -20.28
CA ASP A 242 6.39 -11.22 -21.02
C ASP A 242 7.52 -10.53 -20.26
N PRO A 243 8.69 -10.28 -20.86
CA PRO A 243 9.79 -9.58 -20.22
C PRO A 243 9.50 -8.13 -19.83
N LYS A 244 8.45 -7.52 -20.38
CA LYS A 244 7.98 -6.17 -20.05
C LYS A 244 6.90 -6.16 -18.96
N THR A 245 6.63 -7.26 -18.27
CA THR A 245 5.65 -7.32 -17.19
C THR A 245 6.30 -7.15 -15.83
N TYR A 246 5.79 -6.22 -15.04
CA TYR A 246 6.18 -5.93 -13.67
C TYR A 246 5.03 -6.23 -12.72
N VAL A 247 5.35 -6.86 -11.60
CA VAL A 247 4.38 -7.25 -10.56
C VAL A 247 4.72 -6.56 -9.26
N TYR A 248 3.76 -5.86 -8.70
CA TYR A 248 3.87 -5.17 -7.42
C TYR A 248 2.85 -5.74 -6.44
N VAL A 249 3.34 -6.18 -5.28
CA VAL A 249 2.49 -6.76 -4.23
C VAL A 249 2.60 -5.91 -2.98
N ALA A 250 1.47 -5.47 -2.41
CA ALA A 250 1.47 -4.66 -1.20
C ALA A 250 0.35 -5.06 -0.22
N GLY A 251 0.70 -5.22 1.06
CA GLY A 251 -0.25 -5.56 2.12
C GLY A 251 0.34 -6.44 3.21
N MET A 252 -0.47 -7.32 3.79
CA MET A 252 -0.04 -8.16 4.90
C MET A 252 0.88 -9.31 4.45
N GLU A 253 1.85 -9.71 5.30
CA GLU A 253 2.80 -10.79 5.01
C GLU A 253 2.15 -12.11 4.57
N LYS A 254 1.01 -12.46 5.15
CA LYS A 254 0.29 -13.70 4.79
C LYS A 254 -0.12 -13.77 3.31
N MET A 255 -0.22 -12.63 2.61
CA MET A 255 -0.52 -12.60 1.18
C MET A 255 0.54 -13.33 0.36
N ARG A 256 1.79 -13.37 0.80
CA ARG A 256 2.87 -14.07 0.08
C ARG A 256 2.52 -15.54 -0.12
N ASP A 257 2.18 -16.24 0.96
CA ASP A 257 1.87 -17.67 0.91
C ASP A 257 0.53 -17.92 0.20
N GLU A 258 -0.47 -17.06 0.43
CA GLU A 258 -1.76 -17.15 -0.23
C GLU A 258 -1.61 -17.03 -1.77
N LEU A 259 -0.87 -16.02 -2.24
CA LEU A 259 -0.61 -15.80 -3.66
C LEU A 259 0.28 -16.88 -4.27
N ASP A 260 1.32 -17.34 -3.56
CA ASP A 260 2.18 -18.42 -4.03
C ASP A 260 1.36 -19.71 -4.24
N GLY A 261 0.39 -19.99 -3.37
CA GLY A 261 -0.55 -21.11 -3.53
C GLY A 261 -1.41 -20.95 -4.79
N VAL A 262 -1.99 -19.79 -5.00
CA VAL A 262 -2.87 -19.50 -6.15
C VAL A 262 -2.09 -19.55 -7.47
N PHE A 263 -0.93 -18.92 -7.53
CA PHE A 263 -0.09 -18.93 -8.73
C PHE A 263 0.51 -20.32 -9.02
N ALA A 264 0.75 -21.16 -8.01
CA ALA A 264 1.16 -22.55 -8.23
C ALA A 264 0.08 -23.36 -8.93
N VAL A 265 -1.20 -23.15 -8.55
CA VAL A 265 -2.35 -23.76 -9.25
C VAL A 265 -2.43 -23.26 -10.69
N LEU A 266 -2.33 -21.95 -10.89
CA LEU A 266 -2.33 -21.32 -12.22
C LEU A 266 -1.20 -21.84 -13.12
N ALA A 267 0.00 -22.02 -12.56
CA ALA A 267 1.15 -22.57 -13.28
C ALA A 267 1.05 -24.06 -13.59
N GLY A 268 0.13 -24.78 -12.92
CA GLY A 268 -0.02 -26.22 -12.98
C GLY A 268 0.97 -27.01 -12.11
N SER A 269 1.95 -26.38 -11.48
CA SER A 269 2.79 -26.96 -10.43
C SER A 269 3.51 -25.87 -9.63
N LYS A 270 3.87 -26.20 -8.38
CA LYS A 270 4.61 -25.31 -7.48
C LYS A 270 6.02 -25.01 -8.03
N GLU A 271 6.70 -26.01 -8.59
CA GLU A 271 8.04 -25.83 -9.14
C GLU A 271 8.05 -24.87 -10.33
N LYS A 272 7.05 -24.98 -11.19
CA LYS A 272 6.91 -24.09 -12.36
C LYS A 272 6.62 -22.65 -11.93
N TRP A 273 5.79 -22.46 -10.91
CA TRP A 273 5.54 -21.15 -10.32
C TRP A 273 6.80 -20.56 -9.70
N LEU A 274 7.47 -21.31 -8.81
CA LEU A 274 8.65 -20.80 -8.10
C LEU A 274 9.77 -20.42 -9.06
N ARG A 275 9.96 -21.15 -10.17
CA ARG A 275 10.91 -20.78 -11.23
C ARG A 275 10.51 -19.45 -11.88
N ARG A 276 9.24 -19.30 -12.26
CA ARG A 276 8.74 -18.05 -12.85
C ARG A 276 8.90 -16.85 -11.90
N LYS A 277 8.53 -17.02 -10.64
CA LYS A 277 8.70 -15.99 -9.61
C LYS A 277 10.18 -15.61 -9.44
N ALA A 278 11.06 -16.60 -9.39
CA ALA A 278 12.51 -16.36 -9.29
C ALA A 278 13.07 -15.59 -10.52
N GLU A 279 12.61 -15.89 -11.73
CA GLU A 279 12.94 -15.16 -12.95
C GLU A 279 12.49 -13.69 -12.88
N LEU A 280 11.26 -13.45 -12.42
CA LEU A 280 10.71 -12.11 -12.23
C LEU A 280 11.50 -11.34 -11.16
N MET A 281 11.78 -11.96 -10.02
CA MET A 281 12.57 -11.37 -8.93
C MET A 281 14.00 -11.03 -9.37
N ALA A 282 14.65 -11.94 -10.07
CA ALA A 282 16.00 -11.72 -10.58
C ALA A 282 16.09 -10.56 -11.57
N GLY A 283 15.02 -10.34 -12.34
CA GLY A 283 14.89 -9.20 -13.25
C GLY A 283 14.37 -7.91 -12.59
N GLY A 284 14.18 -7.88 -11.26
CA GLY A 284 13.58 -6.72 -10.56
C GLY A 284 12.11 -6.47 -10.90
N ARG A 285 11.45 -7.47 -11.48
CA ARG A 285 10.07 -7.34 -12.01
C ARG A 285 8.97 -7.92 -11.08
N TRP A 286 9.35 -8.49 -9.96
CA TRP A 286 8.48 -8.89 -8.85
C TRP A 286 8.96 -8.21 -7.58
N VAL A 287 8.17 -7.26 -7.08
CA VAL A 287 8.53 -6.47 -5.89
C VAL A 287 7.39 -6.57 -4.87
N GLU A 288 7.76 -6.84 -3.62
CA GLU A 288 6.83 -6.99 -2.52
C GLU A 288 7.07 -5.91 -1.45
N LEU A 289 6.00 -5.26 -0.99
CA LEU A 289 5.93 -4.40 0.19
C LEU A 289 4.93 -5.02 1.17
N LEU A 290 5.39 -5.96 1.96
CA LEU A 290 4.57 -6.73 2.91
C LEU A 290 4.95 -6.38 4.36
N TYR A 291 3.95 -6.24 5.24
CA TYR A 291 4.08 -5.81 6.64
C TYR A 291 3.14 -6.56 7.58
#